data_d2c32d7d018897113462004ec5dc776f
#
_entry.id   d2c32d7d018897113462004ec5dc776f
#
_cell.length_a   1.000
_cell.length_b   1.000
_cell.length_c   1.000
_cell.angle_alpha   90.00
_cell.angle_beta   90.00
_cell.angle_gamma   90.00
#
_symmetry.space_group_name_H-M   'P 1'
#
loop_
_entity.id
_entity.type
_entity.pdbx_description
1 polymer ?
#
loop_
_entity_poly.entity_id
_entity_poly.type
_entity_poly.pdbx_seq_one_letter_code
_entity_poly.pdbx_strand_id
1 'polypeptide(L)'
;MLYNNVNGGVIMSLLESGENYLESILVLSLKQSEVHAIDIVNYLGYSKPSVSIMLKKLKESGYITINDESHIYLTDKGLEVARKIYTRHKILKDFLISLGVSETTAEDDACKIEHDLSDETIEAIKKHLN
;
A
#
# COMPACT_ATOMS: atom_id res chain seq x y z
N MET A 1 -3.35 -7.29 22.47
CA MET A 1 -3.19 -6.75 21.11
C MET A 1 -4.44 -6.05 20.68
N LEU A 2 -4.29 -4.93 20.01
CA LEU A 2 -5.39 -4.15 19.48
C LEU A 2 -6.28 -4.96 18.55
N TYR A 3 -5.71 -5.95 17.89
CA TYR A 3 -6.43 -6.79 16.93
C TYR A 3 -7.48 -7.69 17.56
N ASN A 4 -7.41 -7.88 18.87
CA ASN A 4 -8.41 -8.67 19.57
C ASN A 4 -9.66 -7.86 19.89
N ASN A 5 -9.59 -6.56 19.72
CA ASN A 5 -10.73 -5.68 19.84
C ASN A 5 -11.39 -5.55 18.46
N VAL A 6 -12.67 -5.89 18.37
CA VAL A 6 -13.38 -5.87 17.09
C VAL A 6 -13.26 -4.52 16.38
N ASN A 7 -13.43 -3.44 17.12
CA ASN A 7 -13.32 -2.09 16.54
C ASN A 7 -11.90 -1.77 16.13
N GLY A 8 -10.92 -2.13 16.97
CA GLY A 8 -9.51 -1.95 16.65
C GLY A 8 -9.07 -2.75 15.44
N GLY A 9 -9.55 -4.00 15.30
CA GLY A 9 -9.27 -4.83 14.14
C GLY A 9 -9.84 -4.26 12.86
N VAL A 10 -11.08 -3.74 12.90
CA VAL A 10 -11.71 -3.11 11.73
C VAL A 10 -10.93 -1.85 11.33
N ILE A 11 -10.52 -1.00 12.28
CA ILE A 11 -9.75 0.21 12.01
C ILE A 11 -8.41 -0.14 11.37
N MET A 12 -7.68 -1.13 11.90
CA MET A 12 -6.39 -1.55 11.35
C MET A 12 -6.55 -2.10 9.94
N SER A 13 -7.60 -2.89 9.69
CA SER A 13 -7.89 -3.42 8.35
C SER A 13 -8.16 -2.29 7.35
N LEU A 14 -8.90 -1.26 7.76
CA LEU A 14 -9.16 -0.09 6.90
C LEU A 14 -7.88 0.69 6.59
N LEU A 15 -7.00 0.87 7.59
CA LEU A 15 -5.72 1.54 7.40
C LEU A 15 -4.83 0.76 6.43
N GLU A 16 -4.72 -0.55 6.60
CA GLU A 16 -3.96 -1.40 5.70
C GLU A 16 -4.51 -1.34 4.28
N SER A 17 -5.83 -1.42 4.12
CA SER A 17 -6.47 -1.31 2.81
C SER A 17 -6.17 0.03 2.17
N GLY A 18 -6.28 1.13 2.92
CA GLY A 18 -5.97 2.47 2.43
C GLY A 18 -4.53 2.60 1.96
N GLU A 19 -3.60 2.07 2.75
CA GLU A 19 -2.18 2.07 2.39
C GLU A 19 -1.92 1.26 1.12
N ASN A 20 -2.55 0.10 0.99
CA ASN A 20 -2.44 -0.73 -0.22
C ASN A 20 -2.96 0.00 -1.46
N TYR A 21 -4.07 0.70 -1.33
CA TYR A 21 -4.60 1.50 -2.44
C TYR A 21 -3.64 2.60 -2.84
N LEU A 22 -3.10 3.34 -1.87
CA LEU A 22 -2.16 4.44 -2.16
C LEU A 22 -0.87 3.91 -2.80
N GLU A 23 -0.36 2.79 -2.31
CA GLU A 23 0.79 2.14 -2.93
C GLU A 23 0.49 1.69 -4.36
N SER A 24 -0.69 1.10 -4.59
CA SER A 24 -1.08 0.66 -5.93
C SER A 24 -1.16 1.83 -6.91
N ILE A 25 -1.68 2.97 -6.46
CA ILE A 25 -1.74 4.17 -7.30
C ILE A 25 -0.32 4.64 -7.66
N LEU A 26 0.60 4.63 -6.68
CA LEU A 26 1.99 4.97 -6.94
C LEU A 26 2.62 4.03 -7.96
N VAL A 27 2.51 2.72 -7.75
CA VAL A 27 3.08 1.71 -8.63
C VAL A 27 2.53 1.85 -10.05
N LEU A 28 1.22 2.01 -10.18
CA LEU A 28 0.58 2.18 -11.48
C LEU A 28 1.02 3.47 -12.17
N SER A 29 1.17 4.56 -11.41
CA SER A 29 1.61 5.84 -11.95
C SER A 29 3.05 5.82 -12.47
N LEU A 30 3.87 4.88 -11.98
CA LEU A 30 5.23 4.69 -12.49
C LEU A 30 5.25 3.92 -13.82
N LYS A 31 4.19 3.20 -14.14
CA LYS A 31 4.10 2.36 -15.32
C LYS A 31 3.29 2.98 -16.46
N GLN A 32 2.37 3.87 -16.12
CA GLN A 32 1.44 4.44 -17.10
C GLN A 32 1.12 5.89 -16.74
N SER A 33 0.74 6.67 -17.73
CA SER A 33 0.50 8.11 -17.56
C SER A 33 -0.81 8.43 -16.86
N GLU A 34 -1.79 7.54 -16.97
CA GLU A 34 -3.14 7.76 -16.43
C GLU A 34 -3.55 6.58 -15.57
N VAL A 35 -4.04 6.85 -14.35
CA VAL A 35 -4.56 5.81 -13.46
C VAL A 35 -6.04 6.03 -13.25
N HIS A 36 -6.82 5.00 -13.51
CA HIS A 36 -8.28 4.98 -13.34
C HIS A 36 -8.68 3.92 -12.33
N ALA A 37 -9.91 3.99 -11.86
CA ALA A 37 -10.43 3.01 -10.90
C ALA A 37 -10.31 1.57 -11.41
N ILE A 38 -10.55 1.34 -12.70
CA ILE A 38 -10.44 0.00 -13.29
C ILE A 38 -9.03 -0.57 -13.20
N ASP A 39 -8.01 0.29 -13.29
CA ASP A 39 -6.63 -0.14 -13.15
C ASP A 39 -6.35 -0.69 -11.76
N ILE A 40 -6.92 -0.05 -10.73
CA ILE A 40 -6.80 -0.48 -9.35
C ILE A 40 -7.57 -1.78 -9.12
N VAL A 41 -8.78 -1.90 -9.68
CA VAL A 41 -9.57 -3.15 -9.64
C VAL A 41 -8.75 -4.31 -10.16
N ASN A 42 -8.13 -4.13 -11.33
CA ASN A 42 -7.35 -5.20 -11.95
C ASN A 42 -6.05 -5.50 -11.20
N TYR A 43 -5.41 -4.47 -10.65
CA TYR A 43 -4.15 -4.62 -9.94
C TYR A 43 -4.32 -5.32 -8.58
N LEU A 44 -5.32 -4.88 -7.80
CA LEU A 44 -5.56 -5.41 -6.46
C LEU A 44 -6.48 -6.64 -6.44
N GLY A 45 -7.27 -6.85 -7.49
CA GLY A 45 -8.20 -7.96 -7.54
C GLY A 45 -9.44 -7.76 -6.67
N TYR A 46 -9.78 -6.52 -6.32
CA TYR A 46 -10.96 -6.20 -5.53
C TYR A 46 -12.15 -5.89 -6.44
N SER A 47 -13.36 -5.93 -5.87
CA SER A 47 -14.57 -5.62 -6.63
C SER A 47 -14.65 -4.13 -6.97
N LYS A 48 -15.33 -3.80 -8.07
CA LYS A 48 -15.58 -2.41 -8.47
C LYS A 48 -16.26 -1.59 -7.37
N PRO A 49 -17.32 -2.08 -6.70
CA PRO A 49 -17.93 -1.32 -5.60
C PRO A 49 -16.98 -1.06 -4.45
N SER A 50 -16.14 -2.03 -4.06
CA SER A 50 -15.18 -1.86 -2.99
C SER A 50 -14.14 -0.79 -3.33
N VAL A 51 -13.62 -0.81 -4.56
CA VAL A 51 -12.66 0.18 -5.03
C VAL A 51 -13.31 1.58 -5.03
N SER A 52 -14.53 1.69 -5.55
CA SER A 52 -15.25 2.97 -5.60
C SER A 52 -15.43 3.57 -4.20
N ILE A 53 -15.81 2.76 -3.22
CA ILE A 53 -16.01 3.21 -1.84
C ILE A 53 -14.70 3.71 -1.24
N MET A 54 -13.62 2.94 -1.41
CA MET A 54 -12.32 3.33 -0.83
C MET A 54 -11.76 4.58 -1.50
N LEU A 55 -11.88 4.71 -2.82
CA LEU A 55 -11.42 5.90 -3.53
C LEU A 55 -12.15 7.15 -3.04
N LYS A 56 -13.45 7.04 -2.78
CA LYS A 56 -14.23 8.15 -2.22
C LYS A 56 -13.69 8.56 -0.84
N LYS A 57 -13.43 7.58 0.02
CA LYS A 57 -12.88 7.84 1.36
C LYS A 57 -11.50 8.49 1.29
N LEU A 58 -10.64 8.01 0.41
CA LEU A 58 -9.30 8.57 0.23
C LEU A 58 -9.35 9.99 -0.30
N LYS A 59 -10.28 10.26 -1.22
CA LYS A 59 -10.49 11.61 -1.74
C LYS A 59 -10.97 12.55 -0.65
N GLU A 60 -11.97 12.14 0.12
CA GLU A 60 -12.51 12.94 1.23
C GLU A 60 -11.46 13.22 2.30
N SER A 61 -10.56 12.28 2.52
CA SER A 61 -9.47 12.41 3.51
C SER A 61 -8.25 13.15 2.98
N GLY A 62 -8.26 13.57 1.72
CA GLY A 62 -7.19 14.40 1.15
C GLY A 62 -5.96 13.63 0.68
N TYR A 63 -6.05 12.32 0.48
CA TYR A 63 -4.92 11.52 0.00
C TYR A 63 -4.83 11.44 -1.52
N ILE A 64 -5.94 11.62 -2.21
CA ILE A 64 -6.00 11.59 -3.67
C ILE A 64 -6.89 12.70 -4.19
N THR A 65 -6.69 13.04 -5.46
CA THR A 65 -7.64 13.84 -6.24
C THR A 65 -8.07 13.02 -7.45
N ILE A 66 -9.25 13.31 -7.95
CA ILE A 66 -9.79 12.69 -9.17
C ILE A 66 -10.28 13.83 -10.04
N ASN A 67 -9.75 13.93 -11.27
CA ASN A 67 -10.16 15.01 -12.18
C ASN A 67 -11.45 14.68 -12.93
N ASP A 68 -11.87 15.59 -13.81
CA ASP A 68 -13.13 15.43 -14.56
C ASP A 68 -13.11 14.24 -15.53
N GLU A 69 -11.93 13.78 -15.90
CA GLU A 69 -11.76 12.61 -16.78
C GLU A 69 -11.54 11.32 -15.97
N SER A 70 -11.79 11.37 -14.68
CA SER A 70 -11.67 10.23 -13.76
C SER A 70 -10.23 9.73 -13.58
N HIS A 71 -9.25 10.58 -13.86
CA HIS A 71 -7.84 10.26 -13.58
C HIS A 71 -7.56 10.49 -12.09
N ILE A 72 -6.86 9.53 -11.48
CA ILE A 72 -6.55 9.54 -10.06
C ILE A 72 -5.10 9.99 -9.86
N TYR A 73 -4.92 10.95 -8.95
CA TYR A 73 -3.61 11.47 -8.59
C TYR A 73 -3.42 11.43 -7.09
N LEU A 74 -2.20 11.09 -6.66
CA LEU A 74 -1.83 11.21 -5.26
C LEU A 74 -1.59 12.69 -4.93
N THR A 75 -2.11 13.13 -3.78
CA THR A 75 -1.72 14.42 -3.19
C THR A 75 -0.36 14.26 -2.53
N ASP A 76 0.25 15.35 -2.07
CA ASP A 76 1.51 15.25 -1.31
C ASP A 76 1.36 14.33 -0.10
N LYS A 77 0.23 14.44 0.60
CA LYS A 77 -0.10 13.58 1.74
C LYS A 77 -0.20 12.10 1.33
N GLY A 78 -0.88 11.83 0.23
CA GLY A 78 -1.01 10.46 -0.29
C GLY A 78 0.31 9.88 -0.78
N LEU A 79 1.11 10.70 -1.44
CA LEU A 79 2.42 10.29 -1.94
C LEU A 79 3.37 9.93 -0.81
N GLU A 80 3.34 10.67 0.29
CA GLU A 80 4.16 10.39 1.47
C GLU A 80 3.86 8.99 2.03
N VAL A 81 2.56 8.68 2.20
CA VAL A 81 2.12 7.36 2.68
C VAL A 81 2.51 6.26 1.68
N ALA A 82 2.23 6.49 0.39
CA ALA A 82 2.52 5.51 -0.65
C ALA A 82 4.01 5.19 -0.73
N ARG A 83 4.86 6.20 -0.66
CA ARG A 83 6.33 6.02 -0.70
C ARG A 83 6.83 5.24 0.51
N LYS A 84 6.30 5.53 1.68
CA LYS A 84 6.69 4.82 2.91
C LYS A 84 6.41 3.33 2.78
N ILE A 85 5.22 2.96 2.33
CA ILE A 85 4.85 1.56 2.16
C ILE A 85 5.66 0.91 1.04
N TYR A 86 5.83 1.59 -0.08
CA TYR A 86 6.61 1.08 -1.21
C TYR A 86 8.07 0.80 -0.81
N THR A 87 8.68 1.71 -0.05
CA THR A 87 10.05 1.54 0.45
C THR A 87 10.14 0.37 1.43
N ARG A 88 9.18 0.25 2.35
CA ARG A 88 9.11 -0.88 3.28
C ARG A 88 8.99 -2.21 2.55
N HIS A 89 8.15 -2.25 1.53
CA HIS A 89 7.96 -3.45 0.71
C HIS A 89 9.28 -3.92 0.11
N LYS A 90 10.03 -3.02 -0.50
CA LYS A 90 11.32 -3.35 -1.10
C LYS A 90 12.33 -3.84 -0.09
N ILE A 91 12.44 -3.17 1.04
CA ILE A 91 13.37 -3.54 2.11
C ILE A 91 13.04 -4.94 2.63
N LEU A 92 11.78 -5.21 2.92
CA LEU A 92 11.34 -6.50 3.44
C LEU A 92 11.53 -7.62 2.42
N LYS A 93 11.17 -7.37 1.17
CA LYS A 93 11.38 -8.33 0.09
C LYS A 93 12.86 -8.69 -0.04
N ASP A 94 13.73 -7.69 -0.11
CA ASP A 94 15.17 -7.92 -0.22
C ASP A 94 15.72 -8.68 0.97
N PHE A 95 15.25 -8.35 2.17
CA PHE A 95 15.66 -9.05 3.38
C PHE A 95 15.28 -10.53 3.33
N LEU A 96 14.04 -10.84 2.98
CA LEU A 96 13.56 -12.22 2.90
C LEU A 96 14.33 -13.01 1.84
N ILE A 97 14.59 -12.40 0.68
CA ILE A 97 15.41 -13.04 -0.36
C ILE A 97 16.83 -13.31 0.17
N SER A 98 17.41 -12.40 0.94
CA SER A 98 18.74 -12.59 1.52
C SER A 98 18.80 -13.76 2.48
N LEU A 99 17.67 -14.15 3.08
CA LEU A 99 17.55 -15.31 3.96
C LEU A 99 17.35 -16.62 3.18
N GLY A 100 17.19 -16.55 1.88
CA GLY A 100 16.94 -17.72 1.04
C GLY A 100 15.48 -17.97 0.69
N VAL A 101 14.60 -17.04 1.03
CA VAL A 101 13.18 -17.12 0.65
C VAL A 101 13.06 -16.86 -0.85
N SER A 102 12.21 -17.62 -1.54
CA SER A 102 11.99 -17.43 -2.97
C SER A 102 11.40 -16.04 -3.26
N GLU A 103 11.64 -15.54 -4.46
CA GLU A 103 11.13 -14.21 -4.85
C GLU A 103 9.61 -14.11 -4.72
N THR A 104 8.88 -15.12 -5.17
CA THR A 104 7.42 -15.13 -5.09
C THR A 104 6.92 -15.07 -3.65
N THR A 105 7.48 -15.91 -2.78
CA THR A 105 7.10 -15.94 -1.36
C THR A 105 7.51 -14.65 -0.66
N ALA A 106 8.71 -14.13 -0.96
CA ALA A 106 9.19 -12.88 -0.38
C ALA A 106 8.27 -11.71 -0.76
N GLU A 107 7.80 -11.66 -2.00
CA GLU A 107 6.85 -10.65 -2.45
C GLU A 107 5.55 -10.72 -1.66
N ASP A 108 4.97 -11.92 -1.53
CA ASP A 108 3.71 -12.12 -0.83
C ASP A 108 3.83 -11.78 0.66
N ASP A 109 4.90 -12.26 1.30
CA ASP A 109 5.09 -12.02 2.74
C ASP A 109 5.41 -10.56 3.04
N ALA A 110 6.23 -9.91 2.22
CA ALA A 110 6.51 -8.48 2.38
C ALA A 110 5.22 -7.67 2.32
N CYS A 111 4.35 -8.00 1.39
CA CYS A 111 3.05 -7.33 1.24
C CYS A 111 2.18 -7.45 2.50
N LYS A 112 2.29 -8.57 3.20
CA LYS A 112 1.52 -8.82 4.43
C LYS A 112 2.09 -8.08 5.63
N ILE A 113 3.41 -8.08 5.80
CA ILE A 113 4.03 -7.59 7.04
C ILE A 113 4.46 -6.13 7.00
N GLU A 114 4.49 -5.50 5.83
CA GLU A 114 4.97 -4.12 5.69
C GLU A 114 4.17 -3.10 6.50
N HIS A 115 2.91 -3.40 6.78
CA HIS A 115 2.02 -2.51 7.54
C HIS A 115 2.17 -2.64 9.05
N ASP A 116 2.73 -3.74 9.53
CA ASP A 116 2.71 -4.11 10.93
C ASP A 116 4.01 -3.84 11.68
N LEU A 117 5.10 -3.60 10.96
CA LEU A 117 6.40 -3.41 11.56
C LEU A 117 6.64 -1.94 11.95
N SER A 118 7.30 -1.74 13.10
CA SER A 118 7.71 -0.42 13.53
C SER A 118 8.80 0.16 12.61
N ASP A 119 8.94 1.49 12.63
CA ASP A 119 10.03 2.15 11.92
C ASP A 119 11.39 1.69 12.42
N GLU A 120 11.52 1.43 13.71
CA GLU A 120 12.75 0.92 14.32
C GLU A 120 13.17 -0.41 13.69
N THR A 121 12.24 -1.33 13.55
CA THR A 121 12.51 -2.65 12.94
C THR A 121 12.89 -2.51 11.47
N ILE A 122 12.18 -1.67 10.73
CA ILE A 122 12.49 -1.42 9.31
C ILE A 122 13.90 -0.84 9.16
N GLU A 123 14.26 0.13 9.99
CA GLU A 123 15.62 0.72 9.94
C GLU A 123 16.70 -0.28 10.30
N ALA A 124 16.44 -1.16 11.28
CA ALA A 124 17.38 -2.21 11.65
C ALA A 124 17.60 -3.20 10.50
N ILE A 125 16.53 -3.61 9.83
CA ILE A 125 16.60 -4.49 8.67
C ILE A 125 17.38 -3.83 7.54
N LYS A 126 17.09 -2.57 7.26
CA LYS A 126 17.77 -1.79 6.23
C LYS A 126 19.29 -1.72 6.47
N LYS A 127 19.68 -1.45 7.70
CA LYS A 127 21.10 -1.43 8.09
C LYS A 127 21.77 -2.79 7.91
N HIS A 128 21.06 -3.85 8.23
CA HIS A 128 21.58 -5.22 8.08
C HIS A 128 21.85 -5.57 6.62
N LEU A 129 21.04 -5.06 5.70
CA LEU A 129 21.21 -5.28 4.26
C LEU A 129 22.37 -4.52 3.67
N ASN A 130 22.72 -3.41 4.26
CA ASN A 130 23.86 -2.58 3.83
C ASN A 130 25.11 -2.98 4.60
#